data_e1e5ed08262cd091912dcef444b25e3d
#
_entry.id   e1e5ed08262cd091912dcef444b25e3d
#
_cell.length_a   1.000
_cell.length_b   1.000
_cell.length_c   1.000
_cell.angle_alpha   90.00
_cell.angle_beta   90.00
_cell.angle_gamma   90.00
#
_symmetry.space_group_name_H-M   'P 1'
#
loop_
_entity.id
_entity.type
_entity.pdbx_description
1 polymer ?
#
loop_
_entity_poly.entity_id
_entity_poly.type
_entity_poly.pdbx_seq_one_letter_code
_entity_poly.pdbx_strand_id
1 'polypeptide(L)'
;DANKKQLALRIVVNKDNGFKAAAAQSIKEMLEKLKISVTVSELGEKDYRAAVASGKFDMYIGEVKLTDNMSLSPLLKSGGSVAYGINTSGAASTAYSAFLSGSSDLNTFIEAFNADMPFVPLCYRSGIAIYTRTLKYGNKNHINDIYADIDSWDFH
;
A
#
# COMPACT_ATOMS: atom_id res chain seq x y z
N ASP A 1 23.55 -20.33 -0.68
CA ASP A 1 24.68 -19.65 -1.33
C ASP A 1 25.99 -20.10 -0.70
N ALA A 2 26.97 -20.48 -1.52
CA ALA A 2 28.23 -21.11 -1.08
C ALA A 2 29.07 -20.23 -0.13
N ASN A 3 28.76 -18.95 0.01
CA ASN A 3 29.53 -18.01 0.84
C ASN A 3 28.95 -17.71 2.22
N LYS A 4 27.87 -18.38 2.66
CA LYS A 4 27.25 -18.19 4.01
C LYS A 4 27.05 -16.72 4.46
N LYS A 5 26.95 -15.77 3.52
CA LYS A 5 26.70 -14.38 3.87
C LYS A 5 25.25 -14.26 4.32
N GLN A 6 25.04 -13.85 5.56
CA GLN A 6 23.71 -13.60 6.08
C GLN A 6 23.01 -12.54 5.23
N LEU A 7 21.77 -12.82 4.82
CA LEU A 7 20.94 -11.84 4.14
C LEU A 7 20.65 -10.67 5.09
N ALA A 8 20.93 -9.46 4.63
CA ALA A 8 20.65 -8.23 5.37
C ALA A 8 19.71 -7.36 4.53
N LEU A 9 18.62 -6.91 5.14
CA LEU A 9 17.57 -6.11 4.50
C LEU A 9 17.35 -4.82 5.26
N ARG A 10 16.97 -3.76 4.54
CA ARG A 10 16.58 -2.48 5.11
C ARG A 10 15.13 -2.17 4.78
N ILE A 11 14.33 -1.95 5.83
CA ILE A 11 12.95 -1.46 5.73
C ILE A 11 12.96 0.04 5.98
N VAL A 12 12.42 0.81 5.05
CA VAL A 12 12.21 2.26 5.21
C VAL A 12 10.75 2.52 5.58
N VAL A 13 10.53 3.31 6.63
CA VAL A 13 9.20 3.63 7.12
C VAL A 13 9.10 5.08 7.57
N ASN A 14 7.93 5.69 7.40
CA ASN A 14 7.64 7.01 7.95
C ASN A 14 7.40 6.93 9.46
N LYS A 15 8.27 7.57 10.26
CA LYS A 15 8.19 7.58 11.73
C LYS A 15 6.95 8.32 12.27
N ASP A 16 6.40 9.25 11.49
CA ASP A 16 5.25 10.06 11.89
C ASP A 16 3.93 9.27 11.81
N ASN A 17 4.00 8.03 11.30
CA ASN A 17 2.88 7.09 11.25
C ASN A 17 3.17 5.88 12.15
N GLY A 18 2.72 5.94 13.40
CA GLY A 18 2.96 4.90 14.42
C GLY A 18 2.49 3.50 14.01
N PHE A 19 1.41 3.40 13.21
CA PHE A 19 0.94 2.11 12.70
C PHE A 19 1.97 1.49 11.75
N LYS A 20 2.53 2.27 10.82
CA LYS A 20 3.54 1.77 9.88
C LYS A 20 4.84 1.43 10.59
N ALA A 21 5.24 2.23 11.58
CA ALA A 21 6.43 1.95 12.39
C ALA A 21 6.27 0.62 13.17
N ALA A 22 5.12 0.40 13.81
CA ALA A 22 4.83 -0.86 14.49
C ALA A 22 4.80 -2.07 13.53
N ALA A 23 4.22 -1.92 12.33
CA ALA A 23 4.24 -2.95 11.31
C ALA A 23 5.66 -3.29 10.86
N ALA A 24 6.54 -2.29 10.67
CA ALA A 24 7.93 -2.50 10.30
C ALA A 24 8.69 -3.29 11.39
N GLN A 25 8.47 -3.00 12.67
CA GLN A 25 9.08 -3.74 13.78
C GLN A 25 8.58 -5.19 13.83
N SER A 26 7.28 -5.42 13.64
CA SER A 26 6.73 -6.78 13.59
C SER A 26 7.30 -7.60 12.43
N ILE A 27 7.45 -7.00 11.24
CA ILE A 27 8.06 -7.65 10.08
C ILE A 27 9.54 -7.96 10.37
N LYS A 28 10.28 -7.02 10.97
CA LYS A 28 11.66 -7.24 11.40
C LYS A 28 11.76 -8.46 12.30
N GLU A 29 10.96 -8.51 13.37
CA GLU A 29 10.97 -9.63 14.33
C GLU A 29 10.67 -10.99 13.66
N MET A 30 9.73 -11.02 12.69
CA MET A 30 9.43 -12.24 11.95
C MET A 30 10.60 -12.69 11.06
N LEU A 31 11.25 -11.76 10.37
CA LEU A 31 12.37 -12.06 9.48
C LEU A 31 13.63 -12.45 10.27
N GLU A 32 13.87 -11.85 11.42
CA GLU A 32 15.00 -12.21 12.30
C GLU A 32 14.87 -13.64 12.86
N LYS A 33 13.65 -14.16 13.08
CA LYS A 33 13.42 -15.58 13.41
C LYS A 33 13.88 -16.51 12.28
N LEU A 34 13.87 -16.03 11.04
CA LEU A 34 14.39 -16.73 9.86
C LEU A 34 15.89 -16.49 9.64
N LYS A 35 16.59 -15.89 10.61
CA LYS A 35 18.03 -15.52 10.53
C LYS A 35 18.36 -14.53 9.41
N ILE A 36 17.40 -13.69 9.02
CA ILE A 36 17.59 -12.55 8.12
C ILE A 36 17.84 -11.33 8.99
N SER A 37 18.97 -10.64 8.77
CA SER A 37 19.26 -9.39 9.48
C SER A 37 18.40 -8.27 8.91
N VAL A 38 17.67 -7.54 9.77
CA VAL A 38 16.78 -6.46 9.32
C VAL A 38 17.08 -5.16 10.06
N THR A 39 17.31 -4.09 9.29
CA THR A 39 17.41 -2.73 9.81
C THR A 39 16.16 -1.94 9.45
N VAL A 40 15.48 -1.37 10.44
CA VAL A 40 14.37 -0.45 10.23
C VAL A 40 14.90 0.98 10.25
N SER A 41 14.70 1.71 9.15
CA SER A 41 15.03 3.14 9.01
C SER A 41 13.77 3.96 9.15
N GLU A 42 13.56 4.52 10.33
CA GLU A 42 12.44 5.41 10.64
C GLU A 42 12.79 6.85 10.24
N LEU A 43 12.16 7.35 9.20
CA LEU A 43 12.45 8.65 8.59
C LEU A 43 11.27 9.60 8.75
N GLY A 44 11.53 10.89 8.91
CA GLY A 44 10.49 11.92 8.79
C GLY A 44 9.91 11.95 7.38
N GLU A 45 8.72 12.52 7.20
CA GLU A 45 7.96 12.48 5.94
C GLU A 45 8.80 12.88 4.72
N LYS A 46 9.55 13.99 4.80
CA LYS A 46 10.37 14.49 3.69
C LYS A 46 11.45 13.48 3.28
N ASP A 47 12.18 12.96 4.27
CA ASP A 47 13.31 12.05 4.02
C ASP A 47 12.81 10.67 3.61
N TYR A 48 11.67 10.23 4.16
CA TYR A 48 10.97 9.02 3.74
C TYR A 48 10.61 9.09 2.24
N ARG A 49 9.94 10.18 1.81
CA ARG A 49 9.60 10.36 0.38
C ARG A 49 10.83 10.38 -0.51
N ALA A 50 11.89 11.07 -0.09
CA ALA A 50 13.14 11.12 -0.85
C ALA A 50 13.82 9.74 -0.96
N ALA A 51 13.84 8.97 0.13
CA ALA A 51 14.40 7.62 0.14
C ALA A 51 13.61 6.68 -0.78
N VAL A 52 12.27 6.71 -0.70
CA VAL A 52 11.40 5.88 -1.54
C VAL A 52 11.53 6.28 -3.01
N ALA A 53 11.48 7.57 -3.34
CA ALA A 53 11.62 8.06 -4.71
C ALA A 53 12.99 7.74 -5.34
N SER A 54 14.06 7.69 -4.52
CA SER A 54 15.40 7.37 -5.00
C SER A 54 15.73 5.87 -5.01
N GLY A 55 14.79 5.00 -4.61
CA GLY A 55 15.00 3.54 -4.55
C GLY A 55 16.03 3.10 -3.48
N LYS A 56 16.31 3.93 -2.48
CA LYS A 56 17.26 3.61 -1.41
C LYS A 56 16.63 2.76 -0.30
N PHE A 57 16.13 1.59 -0.66
CA PHE A 57 15.51 0.63 0.26
C PHE A 57 15.58 -0.79 -0.33
N ASP A 58 15.50 -1.81 0.50
CA ASP A 58 15.17 -3.17 0.08
C ASP A 58 13.66 -3.40 0.19
N MET A 59 13.05 -2.82 1.23
CA MET A 59 11.60 -2.78 1.44
C MET A 59 11.19 -1.42 1.99
N TYR A 60 9.95 -1.00 1.73
CA TYR A 60 9.34 0.13 2.41
C TYR A 60 7.87 -0.18 2.74
N ILE A 61 7.34 0.47 3.77
CA ILE A 61 5.92 0.38 4.10
C ILE A 61 5.23 1.64 3.61
N GLY A 62 4.45 1.48 2.55
CA GLY A 62 3.64 2.53 1.95
C GLY A 62 2.17 2.41 2.29
N GLU A 63 1.40 3.34 1.76
CA GLU A 63 -0.06 3.27 1.70
C GLU A 63 -0.55 3.89 0.39
N VAL A 64 -1.69 3.44 -0.06
CA VAL A 64 -2.38 4.00 -1.21
C VAL A 64 -3.87 4.13 -0.90
N LYS A 65 -4.44 5.28 -1.24
CA LYS A 65 -5.89 5.44 -1.25
C LYS A 65 -6.39 4.91 -2.58
N LEU A 66 -7.11 3.80 -2.55
CA LEU A 66 -7.76 3.24 -3.72
C LEU A 66 -9.04 4.01 -4.04
N THR A 67 -9.42 4.03 -5.29
CA THR A 67 -10.72 4.51 -5.77
C THR A 67 -11.81 3.48 -5.48
N ASP A 68 -13.09 3.85 -5.61
CA ASP A 68 -14.22 2.97 -5.29
C ASP A 68 -14.23 1.69 -6.12
N ASN A 69 -13.68 1.72 -7.33
CA ASN A 69 -13.48 0.53 -8.17
C ASN A 69 -12.20 -0.25 -7.84
N MET A 70 -11.54 0.03 -6.72
CA MET A 70 -10.34 -0.64 -6.23
C MET A 70 -9.19 -0.65 -7.25
N SER A 71 -9.05 0.41 -8.05
CA SER A 71 -8.02 0.50 -9.08
C SER A 71 -6.60 0.43 -8.53
N LEU A 72 -5.80 -0.50 -9.03
CA LEU A 72 -4.36 -0.64 -8.73
C LEU A 72 -3.46 0.18 -9.67
N SER A 73 -4.04 1.01 -10.53
CA SER A 73 -3.28 1.85 -11.46
C SER A 73 -2.20 2.72 -10.80
N PRO A 74 -2.39 3.29 -9.60
CA PRO A 74 -1.34 4.04 -8.91
C PRO A 74 -0.09 3.22 -8.58
N LEU A 75 -0.21 1.89 -8.49
CA LEU A 75 0.86 0.96 -8.16
C LEU A 75 1.44 0.30 -9.42
N LEU A 76 0.60 -0.15 -10.34
CA LEU A 76 0.99 -1.07 -11.41
C LEU A 76 1.18 -0.41 -12.79
N LYS A 77 0.74 0.84 -12.99
CA LYS A 77 0.96 1.53 -14.26
C LYS A 77 2.26 2.34 -14.26
N SER A 78 2.87 2.44 -15.43
CA SER A 78 4.00 3.34 -15.64
C SER A 78 3.60 4.78 -15.27
N GLY A 79 4.44 5.45 -14.48
CA GLY A 79 4.12 6.77 -13.95
C GLY A 79 3.07 6.78 -12.83
N GLY A 80 2.70 5.62 -12.29
CA GLY A 80 1.82 5.51 -11.13
C GLY A 80 2.38 6.24 -9.93
N SER A 81 1.53 6.97 -9.19
CA SER A 81 1.94 7.90 -8.14
C SER A 81 2.67 7.24 -6.95
N VAL A 82 2.53 5.93 -6.79
CA VAL A 82 3.14 5.13 -5.72
C VAL A 82 3.81 3.85 -6.25
N ALA A 83 4.18 3.82 -7.54
CA ALA A 83 4.82 2.67 -8.19
C ALA A 83 6.34 2.53 -7.85
N TYR A 84 6.76 3.03 -6.72
CA TYR A 84 8.17 3.01 -6.32
C TYR A 84 8.67 1.58 -6.09
N GLY A 85 9.78 1.23 -6.77
CA GLY A 85 10.37 -0.10 -6.67
C GLY A 85 9.58 -1.20 -7.39
N ILE A 86 8.43 -0.90 -7.97
CA ILE A 86 7.63 -1.86 -8.73
C ILE A 86 8.08 -1.86 -10.20
N ASN A 87 8.29 -3.05 -10.75
CA ASN A 87 8.55 -3.20 -12.18
C ASN A 87 7.25 -3.02 -12.97
N THR A 88 6.98 -1.78 -13.40
CA THR A 88 5.77 -1.45 -14.16
C THR A 88 5.75 -2.00 -15.60
N SER A 89 6.81 -2.69 -16.02
CA SER A 89 6.88 -3.47 -17.26
C SER A 89 6.90 -4.99 -16.99
N GLY A 90 6.77 -5.41 -15.73
CA GLY A 90 6.73 -6.80 -15.32
C GLY A 90 5.43 -7.51 -15.70
N ALA A 91 5.38 -8.82 -15.43
CA ALA A 91 4.24 -9.66 -15.77
C ALA A 91 2.94 -9.19 -15.11
N ALA A 92 2.98 -8.83 -13.81
CA ALA A 92 1.82 -8.35 -13.09
C ALA A 92 1.24 -7.05 -13.68
N SER A 93 2.11 -6.08 -14.02
CA SER A 93 1.70 -4.80 -14.59
C SER A 93 1.15 -4.95 -16.02
N THR A 94 1.75 -5.85 -16.80
CA THR A 94 1.27 -6.18 -18.15
C THR A 94 -0.09 -6.87 -18.10
N ALA A 95 -0.26 -7.87 -17.25
CA ALA A 95 -1.53 -8.58 -17.07
C ALA A 95 -2.63 -7.67 -16.51
N TYR A 96 -2.28 -6.75 -15.58
CA TYR A 96 -3.22 -5.74 -15.09
C TYR A 96 -3.71 -4.81 -16.21
N SER A 97 -2.82 -4.39 -17.09
CA SER A 97 -3.18 -3.54 -18.25
C SER A 97 -4.09 -4.28 -19.22
N ALA A 98 -3.81 -5.56 -19.48
CA ALA A 98 -4.65 -6.42 -20.33
C ALA A 98 -6.04 -6.66 -19.70
N PHE A 99 -6.11 -6.85 -18.39
CA PHE A 99 -7.37 -6.96 -17.64
C PHE A 99 -8.20 -5.67 -17.78
N LEU A 100 -7.58 -4.50 -17.58
CA LEU A 100 -8.28 -3.21 -17.71
C LEU A 100 -8.81 -2.92 -19.11
N SER A 101 -8.13 -3.42 -20.13
CA SER A 101 -8.58 -3.27 -21.55
C SER A 101 -9.59 -4.35 -21.98
N GLY A 102 -9.91 -5.30 -21.11
CA GLY A 102 -10.80 -6.41 -21.44
C GLY A 102 -10.16 -7.48 -22.34
N SER A 103 -8.85 -7.43 -22.57
CA SER A 103 -8.13 -8.42 -23.38
C SER A 103 -7.68 -9.65 -22.57
N SER A 104 -7.84 -9.63 -21.26
CA SER A 104 -7.56 -10.75 -20.35
C SER A 104 -8.54 -10.77 -19.18
N ASP A 105 -8.67 -11.90 -18.52
CA ASP A 105 -9.53 -12.06 -17.36
C ASP A 105 -8.81 -11.76 -16.04
N LEU A 106 -9.58 -11.70 -14.94
CA LEU A 106 -9.07 -11.44 -13.62
C LEU A 106 -8.12 -12.55 -13.11
N ASN A 107 -8.39 -13.82 -13.46
CA ASN A 107 -7.59 -14.93 -12.98
C ASN A 107 -6.17 -14.86 -13.55
N THR A 108 -6.04 -14.57 -14.85
CA THR A 108 -4.74 -14.33 -15.49
C THR A 108 -3.94 -13.22 -14.80
N PHE A 109 -4.62 -12.13 -14.40
CA PHE A 109 -3.97 -11.07 -13.63
C PHE A 109 -3.53 -11.58 -12.26
N ILE A 110 -4.39 -12.29 -11.52
CA ILE A 110 -4.06 -12.82 -10.18
C ILE A 110 -2.86 -13.79 -10.25
N GLU A 111 -2.82 -14.67 -11.23
CA GLU A 111 -1.69 -15.60 -11.43
C GLU A 111 -0.38 -14.84 -11.68
N ALA A 112 -0.40 -13.87 -12.57
CA ALA A 112 0.76 -13.02 -12.87
C ALA A 112 1.19 -12.20 -11.65
N PHE A 113 0.24 -11.66 -10.86
CA PHE A 113 0.51 -10.93 -9.64
C PHE A 113 1.18 -11.83 -8.58
N ASN A 114 0.68 -13.04 -8.39
CA ASN A 114 1.24 -13.98 -7.41
C ASN A 114 2.65 -14.47 -7.82
N ALA A 115 2.92 -14.60 -9.12
CA ALA A 115 4.23 -14.98 -9.62
C ALA A 115 5.27 -13.86 -9.51
N ASP A 116 4.88 -12.63 -9.81
CA ASP A 116 5.75 -11.44 -9.83
C ASP A 116 5.86 -10.78 -8.45
N MET A 117 4.80 -10.89 -7.64
CA MET A 117 4.64 -10.32 -6.29
C MET A 117 5.17 -8.88 -6.18
N PRO A 118 4.64 -7.92 -6.97
CA PRO A 118 5.15 -6.56 -7.03
C PRO A 118 5.05 -5.81 -5.69
N PHE A 119 4.11 -6.19 -4.85
CA PHE A 119 3.96 -5.71 -3.47
C PHE A 119 3.17 -6.73 -2.61
N VAL A 120 3.33 -6.64 -1.31
CA VAL A 120 2.60 -7.48 -0.34
C VAL A 120 1.54 -6.64 0.37
N PRO A 121 0.23 -6.91 0.17
CA PRO A 121 -0.82 -6.24 0.92
C PRO A 121 -0.75 -6.63 2.40
N LEU A 122 -0.67 -5.65 3.30
CA LEU A 122 -0.65 -5.92 4.75
C LEU A 122 -2.04 -5.89 5.35
N CYS A 123 -2.80 -4.83 5.07
CA CYS A 123 -4.18 -4.66 5.55
C CYS A 123 -4.89 -3.53 4.80
N TYR A 124 -6.21 -3.50 4.97
CA TYR A 124 -7.02 -2.32 4.68
C TYR A 124 -7.24 -1.52 5.95
N ARG A 125 -7.21 -0.20 5.85
CA ARG A 125 -7.55 0.69 6.95
C ARG A 125 -8.92 1.30 6.71
N SER A 126 -9.80 1.18 7.68
CA SER A 126 -11.08 1.89 7.68
C SER A 126 -10.87 3.35 8.06
N GLY A 127 -11.60 4.25 7.41
CA GLY A 127 -11.75 5.62 7.88
C GLY A 127 -12.62 5.67 9.14
N ILE A 128 -12.47 6.74 9.92
CA ILE A 128 -13.36 7.07 11.04
C ILE A 128 -14.07 8.35 10.66
N ALA A 129 -15.39 8.33 10.67
CA ALA A 129 -16.22 9.52 10.54
C ALA A 129 -16.78 9.88 11.93
N ILE A 130 -16.65 11.16 12.29
CA ILE A 130 -17.14 11.68 13.57
C ILE A 130 -18.24 12.70 13.27
N TYR A 131 -19.38 12.52 13.89
CA TYR A 131 -20.54 13.38 13.71
C TYR A 131 -20.94 14.04 15.03
N THR A 132 -21.61 15.18 14.92
CA THR A 132 -22.32 15.77 16.06
C THR A 132 -23.50 14.88 16.46
N ARG A 133 -23.86 14.89 17.74
CA ARG A 133 -25.02 14.13 18.26
C ARG A 133 -26.37 14.60 17.69
N THR A 134 -26.40 15.78 17.10
CA THR A 134 -27.60 16.35 16.48
C THR A 134 -27.89 15.78 15.10
N LEU A 135 -26.91 15.14 14.44
CA LEU A 135 -27.13 14.45 13.17
C LEU A 135 -27.73 13.06 13.42
N LYS A 136 -28.98 12.83 13.01
CA LYS A 136 -29.72 11.59 13.27
C LYS A 136 -29.82 10.65 12.07
N TYR A 137 -29.79 11.18 10.86
CA TYR A 137 -29.98 10.41 9.63
C TYR A 137 -28.96 10.80 8.57
N GLY A 138 -28.78 9.98 7.55
CA GLY A 138 -27.97 10.32 6.37
C GLY A 138 -26.49 10.12 6.50
N ASN A 139 -26.01 9.26 7.39
CA ASN A 139 -24.58 9.02 7.56
C ASN A 139 -24.03 7.85 6.68
N LYS A 140 -24.47 7.78 5.43
CA LYS A 140 -23.99 6.77 4.46
C LYS A 140 -22.70 7.19 3.74
N ASN A 141 -21.95 8.12 4.31
CA ASN A 141 -20.71 8.57 3.71
C ASN A 141 -19.61 7.49 3.74
N HIS A 142 -18.71 7.62 2.84
CA HIS A 142 -17.55 6.76 2.72
C HIS A 142 -16.28 7.57 2.43
N ILE A 143 -15.13 6.93 2.49
CA ILE A 143 -13.82 7.60 2.48
C ILE A 143 -13.58 8.48 1.24
N ASN A 144 -14.28 8.23 0.14
CA ASN A 144 -14.15 9.01 -1.09
C ASN A 144 -15.18 10.12 -1.21
N ASP A 145 -16.27 10.05 -0.45
CA ASP A 145 -17.32 11.05 -0.40
C ASP A 145 -17.89 11.18 1.01
N ILE A 146 -17.40 12.17 1.74
CA ILE A 146 -17.85 12.46 3.10
C ILE A 146 -19.22 13.17 3.15
N TYR A 147 -19.70 13.65 2.01
CA TYR A 147 -20.98 14.34 1.86
C TYR A 147 -22.01 13.49 1.13
N ALA A 148 -21.75 12.20 0.93
CA ALA A 148 -22.74 11.30 0.37
C ALA A 148 -24.04 11.40 1.17
N ASP A 149 -25.17 11.49 0.46
CA ASP A 149 -26.50 11.64 1.05
C ASP A 149 -26.70 12.91 1.93
N ILE A 150 -25.96 14.00 1.69
CA ILE A 150 -26.07 15.25 2.47
C ILE A 150 -27.52 15.82 2.46
N ASP A 151 -28.25 15.57 1.40
CA ASP A 151 -29.66 15.94 1.24
C ASP A 151 -30.61 15.15 2.16
N SER A 152 -30.15 14.02 2.70
CA SER A 152 -30.89 13.20 3.66
C SER A 152 -30.48 13.46 5.13
N TRP A 153 -29.53 14.39 5.37
CA TRP A 153 -29.08 14.71 6.72
C TRP A 153 -30.15 15.48 7.48
N ASP A 154 -30.47 15.01 8.67
CA ASP A 154 -31.46 15.61 9.56
C ASP A 154 -30.81 16.01 10.89
N PHE A 155 -31.08 17.23 11.35
CA PHE A 155 -30.50 17.83 12.55
C PHE A 155 -31.61 18.18 13.54
N HIS A 156 -31.59 17.54 14.71
CA HIS A 156 -32.55 17.78 15.80
C HIS A 156 -31.84 18.05 17.14
#